data_6ff127df4feb56f5d7d6725bd7a0953b
#
_entry.id   6ff127df4feb56f5d7d6725bd7a0953b
#
_cell.length_a   1.000
_cell.length_b   1.000
_cell.length_c   1.000
_cell.angle_alpha   90.00
_cell.angle_beta   90.00
_cell.angle_gamma   90.00
#
_symmetry.space_group_name_H-M   'P 1'
#
loop_
_entity.id
_entity.type
_entity.pdbx_description
1 polymer ?
#
loop_
_entity_poly.entity_id
_entity_poly.type
_entity_poly.pdbx_seq_one_letter_code
_entity_poly.pdbx_strand_id
1 'polypeptide(L)'
;MKKNIAVLMGGRSLEREFSIKSGQRVSNALRKLGHNVIRLDVDENIVENLTSRKIDLAYIALHGKDGEDGTIQEILEVLNIPYTGPGVYANILSFDKIISKQIFINHGIPTPPFYFLNTSSFRELGSSKLLPFILKKIGLPMVIKPSAQGSALGVRLVNKKED
;
A
#
# COMPACT_ATOMS: atom_id res chain seq x y z
N MET A 1 4.45 -22.07 21.36
CA MET A 1 5.49 -22.75 20.57
C MET A 1 6.42 -21.72 19.94
N LYS A 2 7.73 -21.98 19.96
CA LYS A 2 8.74 -21.12 19.30
C LYS A 2 8.64 -21.27 17.78
N LYS A 3 8.58 -20.16 17.04
CA LYS A 3 8.49 -20.13 15.57
C LYS A 3 9.66 -19.38 14.96
N ASN A 4 9.99 -19.72 13.72
CA ASN A 4 10.91 -18.96 12.88
C ASN A 4 10.09 -17.93 12.09
N ILE A 5 10.23 -16.66 12.43
CA ILE A 5 9.43 -15.57 11.85
C ILE A 5 10.35 -14.69 11.00
N ALA A 6 10.03 -14.57 9.72
CA ALA A 6 10.64 -13.58 8.85
C ALA A 6 9.90 -12.24 9.04
N VAL A 7 10.63 -11.18 9.37
CA VAL A 7 10.09 -9.81 9.38
C VAL A 7 10.56 -9.13 8.11
N LEU A 8 9.61 -8.94 7.18
CA LEU A 8 9.84 -8.33 5.88
C LEU A 8 9.73 -6.81 6.01
N MET A 9 10.81 -6.10 5.68
CA MET A 9 10.89 -4.66 5.85
C MET A 9 11.75 -4.03 4.75
N GLY A 10 11.88 -2.71 4.76
CA GLY A 10 12.64 -1.98 3.75
C GLY A 10 11.85 -1.81 2.46
N GLY A 11 12.25 -2.53 1.42
CA GLY A 11 11.62 -2.46 0.10
C GLY A 11 11.97 -1.20 -0.68
N ARG A 12 11.30 -1.00 -1.83
CA ARG A 12 11.59 0.09 -2.80
C ARG A 12 10.64 1.27 -2.70
N SER A 13 9.66 1.20 -1.79
CA SER A 13 8.68 2.26 -1.58
C SER A 13 9.33 3.54 -1.05
N LEU A 14 8.70 4.68 -1.30
CA LEU A 14 9.05 5.95 -0.67
C LEU A 14 8.93 5.93 0.87
N GLU A 15 8.28 4.90 1.41
CA GLU A 15 8.07 4.68 2.84
C GLU A 15 9.11 3.73 3.46
N ARG A 16 10.19 3.41 2.74
CA ARG A 16 11.26 2.47 3.17
C ARG A 16 11.76 2.70 4.59
N GLU A 17 12.05 3.95 4.96
CA GLU A 17 12.56 4.25 6.30
C GLU A 17 11.54 3.96 7.41
N PHE A 18 10.26 4.20 7.15
CA PHE A 18 9.18 3.86 8.09
C PHE A 18 9.04 2.35 8.21
N SER A 19 9.14 1.63 7.11
CA SER A 19 9.13 0.17 7.06
C SER A 19 10.27 -0.42 7.90
N ILE A 20 11.49 0.07 7.75
CA ILE A 20 12.64 -0.37 8.54
C ILE A 20 12.41 -0.14 10.04
N LYS A 21 11.92 1.04 10.44
CA LYS A 21 11.61 1.36 11.84
C LYS A 21 10.52 0.45 12.41
N SER A 22 9.45 0.21 11.64
CA SER A 22 8.37 -0.71 12.01
C SER A 22 8.89 -2.14 12.19
N GLY A 23 9.64 -2.64 11.21
CA GLY A 23 10.21 -3.98 11.23
C GLY A 23 11.19 -4.20 12.37
N GLN A 24 12.00 -3.19 12.74
CA GLN A 24 12.89 -3.26 13.89
C GLN A 24 12.11 -3.38 15.21
N ARG A 25 11.05 -2.58 15.39
CA ARG A 25 10.19 -2.62 16.59
C ARG A 25 9.51 -3.99 16.72
N VAL A 26 8.90 -4.48 15.66
CA VAL A 26 8.25 -5.79 15.61
C VAL A 26 9.25 -6.91 15.87
N SER A 27 10.42 -6.89 15.23
CA SER A 27 11.47 -7.89 15.45
C SER A 27 11.90 -7.96 16.90
N ASN A 28 12.06 -6.82 17.57
CA ASN A 28 12.45 -6.77 18.97
C ASN A 28 11.32 -7.33 19.88
N ALA A 29 10.06 -7.02 19.57
CA ALA A 29 8.92 -7.54 20.32
C ALA A 29 8.80 -9.06 20.18
N LEU A 30 8.90 -9.58 18.96
CA LEU A 30 8.82 -11.03 18.69
C LEU A 30 9.96 -11.81 19.34
N ARG A 31 11.17 -11.25 19.40
CA ARG A 31 12.32 -11.85 20.13
C ARG A 31 12.05 -11.91 21.64
N LYS A 32 11.47 -10.84 22.23
CA LYS A 32 11.08 -10.83 23.64
C LYS A 32 10.01 -11.89 23.96
N LEU A 33 9.16 -12.20 22.99
CA LEU A 33 8.17 -13.29 23.09
C LEU A 33 8.77 -14.68 22.87
N GLY A 34 10.07 -14.81 22.67
CA GLY A 34 10.78 -16.07 22.57
C GLY A 34 10.83 -16.68 21.16
N HIS A 35 10.41 -15.96 20.12
CA HIS A 35 10.49 -16.44 18.73
C HIS A 35 11.90 -16.28 18.15
N ASN A 36 12.25 -17.10 17.15
CA ASN A 36 13.39 -16.89 16.28
C ASN A 36 13.00 -15.87 15.21
N VAL A 37 13.72 -14.75 15.11
CA VAL A 37 13.35 -13.66 14.20
C VAL A 37 14.47 -13.39 13.21
N ILE A 38 14.14 -13.48 11.94
CA ILE A 38 14.99 -13.14 10.80
C ILE A 38 14.46 -11.85 10.20
N ARG A 39 15.31 -10.83 10.06
CA ARG A 39 14.96 -9.59 9.36
C ARG A 39 15.38 -9.73 7.91
N LEU A 40 14.47 -9.46 7.00
CA LEU A 40 14.72 -9.50 5.56
C LEU A 40 14.35 -8.16 4.95
N ASP A 41 15.30 -7.54 4.27
CA ASP A 41 15.00 -6.45 3.36
C ASP A 41 14.35 -7.02 2.11
N VAL A 42 13.31 -6.35 1.61
CA VAL A 42 12.61 -6.82 0.41
C VAL A 42 13.24 -6.20 -0.82
N ASP A 43 14.17 -6.94 -1.41
CA ASP A 43 14.92 -6.62 -2.62
C ASP A 43 14.82 -7.76 -3.65
N GLU A 44 15.63 -7.73 -4.69
CA GLU A 44 15.69 -8.75 -5.75
C GLU A 44 16.03 -10.15 -5.25
N ASN A 45 16.62 -10.30 -4.07
CA ASN A 45 17.01 -11.57 -3.48
C ASN A 45 15.95 -12.15 -2.54
N ILE A 46 14.78 -11.52 -2.40
CA ILE A 46 13.80 -11.91 -1.38
C ILE A 46 13.33 -13.35 -1.51
N VAL A 47 13.13 -13.84 -2.74
CA VAL A 47 12.69 -15.22 -2.97
C VAL A 47 13.76 -16.22 -2.53
N GLU A 48 15.02 -15.98 -2.86
CA GLU A 48 16.14 -16.81 -2.41
C GLU A 48 16.27 -16.78 -0.89
N ASN A 49 16.16 -15.61 -0.29
CA ASN A 49 16.21 -15.41 1.15
C ASN A 49 15.08 -16.14 1.90
N LEU A 50 13.90 -16.23 1.32
CA LEU A 50 12.76 -16.95 1.89
C LEU A 50 12.90 -18.46 1.72
N THR A 51 13.34 -18.95 0.55
CA THR A 51 13.43 -20.37 0.24
C THR A 51 14.63 -21.07 0.86
N SER A 52 15.74 -20.36 1.08
CA SER A 52 16.94 -20.90 1.72
C SER A 52 16.83 -21.12 3.23
N ARG A 53 15.69 -20.73 3.84
CA ARG A 53 15.46 -20.77 5.30
C ARG A 53 14.14 -21.46 5.63
N LYS A 54 14.10 -22.12 6.78
CA LYS A 54 12.84 -22.62 7.33
C LYS A 54 12.09 -21.43 7.97
N ILE A 55 11.01 -20.97 7.34
CA ILE A 55 10.14 -19.89 7.82
C ILE A 55 8.77 -20.46 8.13
N ASP A 56 8.29 -20.24 9.35
CA ASP A 56 6.97 -20.68 9.79
C ASP A 56 5.91 -19.59 9.60
N LEU A 57 6.32 -18.32 9.51
CA LEU A 57 5.45 -17.15 9.34
C LEU A 57 6.26 -15.97 8.82
N ALA A 58 5.69 -15.22 7.89
CA ALA A 58 6.19 -13.90 7.49
C ALA A 58 5.36 -12.79 8.14
N TYR A 59 6.04 -11.87 8.84
CA TYR A 59 5.43 -10.63 9.30
C TYR A 59 5.76 -9.52 8.29
N ILE A 60 4.73 -8.98 7.66
CA ILE A 60 4.87 -7.90 6.68
C ILE A 60 4.90 -6.57 7.44
N ALA A 61 6.06 -5.93 7.46
CA ALA A 61 6.29 -4.59 8.01
C ALA A 61 6.57 -3.56 6.90
N LEU A 62 6.28 -3.92 5.66
CA LEU A 62 6.36 -3.02 4.52
C LEU A 62 5.22 -1.99 4.56
N HIS A 63 5.46 -0.85 3.93
CA HIS A 63 4.47 0.22 3.74
C HIS A 63 4.41 0.64 2.28
N GLY A 64 3.19 0.94 1.80
CA GLY A 64 2.94 1.41 0.46
C GLY A 64 3.17 0.33 -0.61
N LYS A 65 3.75 0.74 -1.72
CA LYS A 65 4.02 -0.13 -2.87
C LYS A 65 4.86 -1.35 -2.46
N ASP A 66 4.59 -2.48 -3.09
CA ASP A 66 5.15 -3.81 -2.87
C ASP A 66 4.74 -4.43 -1.51
N GLY A 67 4.25 -3.65 -0.53
CA GLY A 67 3.84 -4.13 0.78
C GLY A 67 2.33 -4.20 1.00
N GLU A 68 1.59 -3.25 0.41
CA GLU A 68 0.15 -3.07 0.62
C GLU A 68 -0.68 -3.28 -0.66
N ASP A 69 -0.04 -3.56 -1.79
CA ASP A 69 -0.65 -3.69 -3.11
C ASP A 69 -0.82 -5.15 -3.60
N GLY A 70 -0.50 -6.12 -2.75
CA GLY A 70 -0.60 -7.54 -3.07
C GLY A 70 0.72 -8.19 -3.52
N THR A 71 1.74 -7.40 -3.88
CA THR A 71 2.98 -7.91 -4.49
C THR A 71 3.73 -8.89 -3.60
N ILE A 72 4.04 -8.54 -2.36
CA ILE A 72 4.75 -9.44 -1.44
C ILE A 72 3.87 -10.61 -1.00
N GLN A 73 2.56 -10.38 -0.87
CA GLN A 73 1.60 -11.42 -0.52
C GLN A 73 1.54 -12.51 -1.58
N GLU A 74 1.56 -12.14 -2.88
CA GLU A 74 1.60 -13.10 -3.99
C GLU A 74 2.83 -14.00 -3.92
N ILE A 75 4.01 -13.42 -3.68
CA ILE A 75 5.26 -14.20 -3.50
C ILE A 75 5.12 -15.19 -2.33
N LEU A 76 4.58 -14.74 -1.20
CA LEU A 76 4.40 -15.59 -0.03
C LEU A 76 3.37 -16.72 -0.25
N GLU A 77 2.28 -16.45 -0.99
CA GLU A 77 1.30 -17.47 -1.37
C GLU A 77 1.90 -18.53 -2.28
N VAL A 78 2.67 -18.12 -3.30
CA VAL A 78 3.38 -19.07 -4.19
C VAL A 78 4.37 -19.94 -3.41
N LEU A 79 5.03 -19.39 -2.41
CA LEU A 79 5.97 -20.12 -1.54
C LEU A 79 5.27 -20.90 -0.41
N ASN A 80 3.95 -20.84 -0.29
CA ASN A 80 3.17 -21.43 0.80
C ASN A 80 3.64 -20.99 2.20
N ILE A 81 4.09 -19.74 2.34
CA ILE A 81 4.51 -19.15 3.61
C ILE A 81 3.34 -18.35 4.18
N PRO A 82 2.79 -18.74 5.36
CA PRO A 82 1.77 -17.96 6.03
C PRO A 82 2.28 -16.55 6.37
N TYR A 83 1.41 -15.55 6.31
CA TYR A 83 1.81 -14.16 6.57
C TYR A 83 0.75 -13.37 7.34
N THR A 84 1.13 -12.20 7.84
CA THR A 84 0.23 -11.29 8.54
C THR A 84 -0.43 -10.31 7.57
N GLY A 85 -1.72 -10.03 7.79
CA GLY A 85 -2.48 -9.06 6.99
C GLY A 85 -3.46 -9.70 6.02
N PRO A 86 -4.07 -8.88 5.15
CA PRO A 86 -5.03 -9.36 4.15
C PRO A 86 -4.36 -10.15 3.03
N GLY A 87 -5.13 -10.99 2.33
CA GLY A 87 -4.66 -11.72 1.14
C GLY A 87 -4.45 -10.82 -0.07
N VAL A 88 -3.86 -11.39 -1.13
CA VAL A 88 -3.50 -10.68 -2.38
C VAL A 88 -4.64 -9.85 -2.94
N TYR A 89 -5.80 -10.48 -3.12
CA TYR A 89 -6.96 -9.84 -3.73
C TYR A 89 -7.47 -8.64 -2.92
N ALA A 90 -7.54 -8.77 -1.60
CA ALA A 90 -7.98 -7.69 -0.72
C ALA A 90 -7.01 -6.51 -0.75
N ASN A 91 -5.70 -6.76 -0.79
CA ASN A 91 -4.69 -5.71 -0.93
C ASN A 91 -4.83 -4.96 -2.25
N ILE A 92 -4.91 -5.67 -3.38
CA ILE A 92 -5.10 -5.06 -4.71
C ILE A 92 -6.32 -4.12 -4.72
N LEU A 93 -7.45 -4.59 -4.23
CA LEU A 93 -8.70 -3.82 -4.25
C LEU A 93 -8.68 -2.62 -3.30
N SER A 94 -8.03 -2.74 -2.14
CA SER A 94 -8.02 -1.68 -1.12
C SER A 94 -6.94 -0.62 -1.37
N PHE A 95 -5.85 -0.97 -2.02
CA PHE A 95 -4.75 -0.04 -2.27
C PHE A 95 -5.10 1.03 -3.31
N ASP A 96 -5.85 0.65 -4.36
CA ASP A 96 -6.33 1.61 -5.37
C ASP A 96 -7.62 2.30 -4.89
N LYS A 97 -7.52 3.63 -4.71
CA LYS A 97 -8.65 4.44 -4.22
C LYS A 97 -9.84 4.50 -5.17
N ILE A 98 -9.60 4.36 -6.48
CA ILE A 98 -10.67 4.36 -7.48
C ILE A 98 -11.48 3.08 -7.33
N ILE A 99 -10.79 1.94 -7.27
CA ILE A 99 -11.41 0.63 -7.09
C ILE A 99 -12.15 0.56 -5.76
N SER A 100 -11.50 0.96 -4.66
CA SER A 100 -12.10 0.98 -3.31
C SER A 100 -13.38 1.82 -3.28
N LYS A 101 -13.37 3.02 -3.86
CA LYS A 101 -14.55 3.90 -3.89
C LYS A 101 -15.66 3.32 -4.75
N GLN A 102 -15.34 2.66 -5.85
CA GLN A 102 -16.34 1.98 -6.66
C GLN A 102 -16.98 0.81 -5.92
N ILE A 103 -16.21 0.04 -5.17
CA ILE A 103 -16.71 -1.02 -4.29
C ILE A 103 -17.64 -0.42 -3.23
N PHE A 104 -17.27 0.68 -2.59
CA PHE A 104 -18.11 1.35 -1.59
C PHE A 104 -19.45 1.77 -2.18
N ILE A 105 -19.45 2.40 -3.36
CA ILE A 105 -20.67 2.81 -4.06
C ILE A 105 -21.56 1.58 -4.34
N ASN A 106 -20.99 0.53 -4.89
CA ASN A 106 -21.73 -0.69 -5.27
C ASN A 106 -22.37 -1.41 -4.06
N HIS A 107 -21.79 -1.23 -2.87
CA HIS A 107 -22.29 -1.81 -1.61
C HIS A 107 -23.07 -0.80 -0.73
N GLY A 108 -23.39 0.38 -1.25
CA GLY A 108 -24.14 1.39 -0.50
C GLY A 108 -23.38 2.00 0.66
N ILE A 109 -22.05 1.88 0.70
CA ILE A 109 -21.20 2.47 1.74
C ILE A 109 -20.99 3.94 1.40
N PRO A 110 -21.30 4.88 2.32
CA PRO A 110 -21.12 6.31 2.07
C PRO A 110 -19.68 6.66 1.72
N THR A 111 -19.48 7.35 0.62
CA THR A 111 -18.18 7.86 0.18
C THR A 111 -18.36 9.24 -0.46
N PRO A 112 -17.44 10.20 -0.22
CA PRO A 112 -17.49 11.50 -0.87
C PRO A 112 -17.50 11.38 -2.39
N PRO A 113 -18.15 12.28 -3.13
CA PRO A 113 -18.09 12.32 -4.58
C PRO A 113 -16.64 12.46 -5.05
N PHE A 114 -16.32 11.85 -6.17
CA PHE A 114 -14.98 11.89 -6.73
C PHE A 114 -14.98 11.83 -8.25
N TYR A 115 -13.90 12.29 -8.83
CA TYR A 115 -13.52 12.09 -10.23
C TYR A 115 -12.08 11.63 -10.28
N PHE A 116 -11.74 10.84 -11.27
CA PHE A 116 -10.36 10.51 -11.56
C PHE A 116 -9.97 11.01 -12.95
N LEU A 117 -8.73 11.42 -13.08
CA LEU A 117 -8.11 11.83 -14.33
C LEU A 117 -6.81 11.05 -14.50
N ASN A 118 -6.67 10.41 -15.65
CA ASN A 118 -5.41 9.80 -16.01
C ASN A 118 -4.38 10.89 -16.32
N THR A 119 -3.16 10.75 -15.82
CA THR A 119 -2.09 11.76 -15.98
C THR A 119 -1.77 12.04 -17.44
N SER A 120 -1.73 11.00 -18.29
CA SER A 120 -1.49 11.18 -19.74
C SER A 120 -2.64 11.92 -20.40
N SER A 121 -3.88 11.55 -20.13
CA SER A 121 -5.07 12.23 -20.63
C SER A 121 -5.10 13.70 -20.20
N PHE A 122 -4.67 13.99 -18.96
CA PHE A 122 -4.61 15.36 -18.47
C PHE A 122 -3.59 16.23 -19.23
N ARG A 123 -2.43 15.65 -19.55
CA ARG A 123 -1.35 16.37 -20.24
C ARG A 123 -1.55 16.40 -21.74
N GLU A 124 -1.90 15.27 -22.35
CA GLU A 124 -1.84 15.07 -23.80
C GLU A 124 -3.17 15.34 -24.49
N LEU A 125 -4.30 15.07 -23.83
CA LEU A 125 -5.63 15.24 -24.41
C LEU A 125 -6.33 16.53 -23.95
N GLY A 126 -5.62 17.42 -23.27
CA GLY A 126 -6.16 18.69 -22.82
C GLY A 126 -7.28 18.57 -21.79
N SER A 127 -7.34 17.47 -21.04
CA SER A 127 -8.38 17.26 -20.01
C SER A 127 -8.30 18.26 -18.84
N SER A 128 -7.24 19.09 -18.78
CA SER A 128 -7.18 20.27 -17.91
C SER A 128 -8.37 21.22 -18.12
N LYS A 129 -8.93 21.27 -19.33
CA LYS A 129 -10.15 22.03 -19.67
C LYS A 129 -11.40 21.50 -18.92
N LEU A 130 -11.33 20.29 -18.33
CA LEU A 130 -12.40 19.72 -17.52
C LEU A 130 -12.44 20.27 -16.09
N LEU A 131 -11.37 20.93 -15.62
CA LEU A 131 -11.28 21.43 -14.25
C LEU A 131 -12.48 22.30 -13.83
N PRO A 132 -12.98 23.26 -14.65
CA PRO A 132 -14.17 24.02 -14.28
C PRO A 132 -15.43 23.18 -14.07
N PHE A 133 -15.58 22.10 -14.84
CA PHE A 133 -16.72 21.17 -14.71
C PHE A 133 -16.59 20.33 -13.43
N ILE A 134 -15.38 19.88 -13.09
CA ILE A 134 -15.11 19.15 -11.85
C ILE A 134 -15.39 20.03 -10.64
N LEU A 135 -14.88 21.27 -10.65
CA LEU A 135 -15.13 22.28 -9.62
C LEU A 135 -16.63 22.52 -9.41
N LYS A 136 -17.40 22.63 -10.49
CA LYS A 136 -18.86 22.80 -10.41
C LYS A 136 -19.56 21.61 -9.76
N LYS A 137 -19.04 20.38 -9.94
CA LYS A 137 -19.65 19.14 -9.44
C LYS A 137 -19.22 18.74 -8.05
N ILE A 138 -17.96 18.94 -7.69
CA ILE A 138 -17.42 18.58 -6.37
C ILE A 138 -17.50 19.76 -5.41
N GLY A 139 -17.22 20.98 -5.89
CA GLY A 139 -17.07 22.17 -5.06
C GLY A 139 -15.70 22.28 -4.39
N LEU A 140 -15.56 23.32 -3.58
CA LEU A 140 -14.37 23.58 -2.75
C LEU A 140 -14.78 23.64 -1.27
N PRO A 141 -13.92 23.22 -0.34
CA PRO A 141 -12.59 22.65 -0.57
C PRO A 141 -12.62 21.22 -1.14
N MET A 142 -11.60 20.85 -1.91
CA MET A 142 -11.44 19.48 -2.40
C MET A 142 -10.05 18.94 -2.12
N VAL A 143 -9.90 17.62 -2.19
CA VAL A 143 -8.62 16.93 -2.01
C VAL A 143 -8.23 16.23 -3.30
N ILE A 144 -7.01 16.53 -3.79
CA ILE A 144 -6.37 15.81 -4.89
C ILE A 144 -5.40 14.80 -4.29
N LYS A 145 -5.42 13.59 -4.80
CA LYS A 145 -4.51 12.53 -4.32
C LYS A 145 -4.20 11.51 -5.42
N PRO A 146 -3.03 10.86 -5.40
CA PRO A 146 -2.73 9.73 -6.26
C PRO A 146 -3.71 8.57 -6.00
N SER A 147 -4.08 7.80 -7.03
CA SER A 147 -4.97 6.65 -6.89
C SER A 147 -4.36 5.55 -6.03
N ALA A 148 -3.09 5.21 -6.27
CA ALA A 148 -2.38 4.10 -5.64
C ALA A 148 -1.11 4.59 -4.93
N GLN A 149 -1.27 5.24 -3.78
CA GLN A 149 -0.17 5.72 -2.93
C GLN A 149 -0.61 5.79 -1.47
N GLY A 150 0.28 5.39 -0.54
CA GLY A 150 0.07 5.43 0.90
C GLY A 150 0.51 6.74 1.56
N SER A 151 0.42 6.80 2.90
CA SER A 151 0.96 7.83 3.81
C SER A 151 0.72 9.28 3.42
N ALA A 152 -0.40 9.58 2.77
CA ALA A 152 -0.73 10.92 2.28
C ALA A 152 0.31 11.53 1.30
N LEU A 153 1.21 10.72 0.75
CA LEU A 153 2.17 11.18 -0.25
C LEU A 153 1.44 11.66 -1.50
N GLY A 154 1.74 12.89 -1.92
CA GLY A 154 1.11 13.53 -3.07
C GLY A 154 -0.32 14.04 -2.82
N VAL A 155 -0.83 13.97 -1.59
CA VAL A 155 -2.13 14.56 -1.22
C VAL A 155 -2.02 16.08 -1.17
N ARG A 156 -2.97 16.77 -1.81
CA ARG A 156 -3.08 18.22 -1.79
C ARG A 156 -4.50 18.64 -1.46
N LEU A 157 -4.63 19.62 -0.56
CA LEU A 157 -5.86 20.30 -0.28
C LEU A 157 -5.95 21.53 -1.21
N VAL A 158 -7.08 21.65 -1.89
CA VAL A 158 -7.41 22.79 -2.77
C VAL A 158 -8.56 23.56 -2.14
N ASN A 159 -8.29 24.75 -1.64
CA ASN A 159 -9.28 25.59 -0.96
C ASN A 159 -9.93 26.62 -1.89
N LYS A 160 -9.23 27.04 -2.91
CA LYS A 160 -9.64 28.06 -3.88
C LYS A 160 -9.16 27.70 -5.29
N LYS A 161 -9.71 28.37 -6.30
CA LYS A 161 -9.46 28.05 -7.72
C LYS A 161 -8.00 28.26 -8.17
N GLU A 162 -7.29 29.12 -7.47
CA GLU A 162 -5.90 29.49 -7.74
C GLU A 162 -4.89 28.49 -7.18
N ASP A 163 -5.30 27.57 -6.26
CA ASP A 163 -4.46 26.51 -5.71
C ASP A 163 -4.23 25.40 -6.75
#